data_ec046c3fe5f028d75c484d717a8dbeb6
#
_entry.id   ec046c3fe5f028d75c484d717a8dbeb6
#
_cell.length_a   1.000
_cell.length_b   1.000
_cell.length_c   1.000
_cell.angle_alpha   90.00
_cell.angle_beta   90.00
_cell.angle_gamma   90.00
#
_symmetry.space_group_name_H-M   'P 1'
#
loop_
_entity.id
_entity.type
_entity.pdbx_description
1 polymer ?
#
loop_
_entity_poly.entity_id
_entity_poly.type
_entity_poly.pdbx_seq_one_letter_code
_entity_poly.pdbx_strand_id
1 'polypeptide(L)'
;NGISYLVEPVDYNYLDWESIGQMNLNIIVGARKTADVLNGPIQFPSGSGMTPEVMAITMLLAGPNNDPIKTFQEKIVWVKGMKGSERRLAFIRGDLNATRENPAAYKKHVLPVIEKGEAYTWFHHGLLDVNTGEHSADPNFEEPTFEALYEEMWLTAPSGDFYDAYKLVKSWRDALQKAFWVNAGNPNKDELVASLNKMINDPESVAAIEKKVGKYEWRTGVEGDDAVRTLKSFITPEALKTLADFKSKQLGYNTVYKEELTK
;
A
#
# COMPACT_ATOMS: atom_id res chain seq x y z
N ASN A 1 -4.11 9.15 7.31
CA ASN A 1 -3.37 8.09 6.63
C ASN A 1 -3.00 7.00 7.64
N GLY A 2 -3.40 5.73 7.36
CA GLY A 2 -3.19 4.61 8.28
C GLY A 2 -1.73 4.42 8.70
N ILE A 3 -0.78 4.62 7.79
CA ILE A 3 0.66 4.51 8.10
C ILE A 3 1.11 5.58 9.08
N SER A 4 0.66 6.83 8.90
CA SER A 4 1.00 7.92 9.82
C SER A 4 0.44 7.66 11.21
N TYR A 5 -0.78 7.11 11.30
CA TYR A 5 -1.36 6.72 12.58
C TYR A 5 -0.49 5.75 13.37
N LEU A 6 0.15 4.79 12.70
CA LEU A 6 0.96 3.77 13.35
C LEU A 6 2.23 4.31 14.04
N VAL A 7 2.95 5.21 13.38
CA VAL A 7 4.32 5.58 13.80
C VAL A 7 4.65 7.06 13.68
N GLU A 8 3.69 7.95 13.49
CA GLU A 8 3.93 9.39 13.44
C GLU A 8 3.21 10.11 14.59
N PRO A 9 3.69 11.28 15.03
CA PRO A 9 2.98 12.12 16.00
C PRO A 9 1.79 12.80 15.30
N VAL A 10 0.64 12.11 15.28
CA VAL A 10 -0.61 12.60 14.69
C VAL A 10 -1.67 12.78 15.76
N ASP A 11 -2.50 13.82 15.60
CA ASP A 11 -3.54 14.22 16.56
C ASP A 11 -4.91 13.58 16.24
N TYR A 12 -4.92 12.43 15.57
CA TYR A 12 -6.15 11.70 15.27
C TYR A 12 -6.03 10.21 15.63
N ASN A 13 -7.17 9.63 15.98
CA ASN A 13 -7.32 8.22 16.26
C ASN A 13 -8.50 7.67 15.44
N TYR A 14 -8.28 6.62 14.66
CA TYR A 14 -9.34 5.98 13.88
C TYR A 14 -10.47 5.40 14.73
N LEU A 15 -10.22 5.08 16.00
CA LEU A 15 -11.23 4.60 16.94
C LEU A 15 -12.22 5.69 17.40
N ASP A 16 -11.86 6.96 17.19
CA ASP A 16 -12.72 8.11 17.50
C ASP A 16 -13.65 8.49 16.32
N TRP A 17 -13.54 7.75 15.22
CA TRP A 17 -14.30 7.95 14.00
C TRP A 17 -15.12 6.71 13.66
N GLU A 18 -16.14 6.92 12.86
CA GLU A 18 -17.00 5.88 12.31
C GLU A 18 -16.95 5.88 10.80
N SER A 19 -16.89 4.68 10.21
CA SER A 19 -16.79 4.52 8.77
C SER A 19 -18.14 4.74 8.09
N ILE A 20 -18.14 5.55 7.04
CA ILE A 20 -19.21 5.56 6.05
C ILE A 20 -18.89 4.48 5.00
N GLY A 21 -17.64 4.42 4.54
CA GLY A 21 -17.18 3.38 3.63
C GLY A 21 -15.70 3.48 3.31
N GLN A 22 -15.13 2.35 2.97
CA GLN A 22 -13.72 2.16 2.64
C GLN A 22 -13.60 1.36 1.35
N MET A 23 -12.63 1.71 0.51
CA MET A 23 -12.24 0.93 -0.66
C MET A 23 -11.07 0.04 -0.32
N ASN A 24 -11.14 -1.25 -0.64
CA ASN A 24 -10.01 -2.15 -0.59
C ASN A 24 -9.01 -1.78 -1.70
N LEU A 25 -7.80 -1.40 -1.32
CA LEU A 25 -6.83 -0.81 -2.23
C LEU A 25 -5.77 -1.82 -2.66
N ASN A 26 -5.76 -2.15 -3.95
CA ASN A 26 -4.59 -2.78 -4.56
C ASN A 26 -3.63 -1.71 -5.10
N ILE A 27 -2.33 -1.99 -5.07
CA ILE A 27 -1.28 -1.17 -5.69
C ILE A 27 -0.43 -2.07 -6.58
N ILE A 28 -0.16 -1.58 -7.76
CA ILE A 28 0.65 -2.25 -8.76
C ILE A 28 2.01 -1.56 -8.85
N VAL A 29 3.07 -2.33 -8.86
CA VAL A 29 4.45 -1.87 -9.04
C VAL A 29 4.89 -2.18 -10.46
N GLY A 30 5.31 -1.14 -11.17
CA GLY A 30 5.89 -1.25 -12.50
C GLY A 30 7.39 -0.99 -12.49
N ALA A 31 8.13 -1.69 -13.34
CA ALA A 31 9.55 -1.49 -13.56
C ALA A 31 9.87 -1.24 -15.03
N ARG A 32 10.86 -0.37 -15.30
CA ARG A 32 11.40 -0.18 -16.65
C ARG A 32 12.26 -1.37 -17.04
N LYS A 33 12.32 -1.71 -18.33
CA LYS A 33 13.22 -2.78 -18.82
C LYS A 33 14.72 -2.47 -18.62
N THR A 34 15.04 -1.22 -18.33
CA THR A 34 16.40 -0.80 -17.95
C THR A 34 16.71 -1.01 -16.47
N ALA A 35 15.70 -1.38 -15.65
CA ALA A 35 15.92 -1.67 -14.24
C ALA A 35 16.56 -3.03 -14.06
N ASP A 36 17.63 -3.10 -13.27
CA ASP A 36 18.14 -4.39 -12.78
C ASP A 36 17.35 -4.77 -11.52
N VAL A 37 16.28 -5.54 -11.72
CA VAL A 37 15.37 -5.94 -10.64
C VAL A 37 15.94 -7.02 -9.72
N LEU A 38 17.15 -7.53 -10.02
CA LEU A 38 17.83 -8.50 -9.16
C LEU A 38 18.95 -7.85 -8.34
N ASN A 39 19.64 -6.86 -8.92
CA ASN A 39 20.82 -6.29 -8.27
C ASN A 39 20.64 -4.79 -7.91
N GLY A 40 19.71 -4.09 -8.53
CA GLY A 40 19.56 -2.64 -8.38
C GLY A 40 20.63 -1.83 -9.15
N PRO A 41 20.76 -0.52 -8.92
CA PRO A 41 19.92 0.27 -8.02
C PRO A 41 18.51 0.50 -8.56
N ILE A 42 17.54 0.38 -7.68
CA ILE A 42 16.15 0.73 -7.98
C ILE A 42 15.87 2.16 -7.54
N GLN A 43 15.59 3.01 -8.50
CA GLN A 43 15.20 4.41 -8.28
C GLN A 43 13.69 4.47 -8.01
N PHE A 44 13.33 4.51 -6.72
CA PHE A 44 11.94 4.46 -6.29
C PHE A 44 11.46 5.81 -5.77
N PRO A 45 10.36 6.34 -6.33
CA PRO A 45 9.83 7.64 -5.97
C PRO A 45 9.00 7.61 -4.69
N SER A 46 9.18 8.62 -3.85
CA SER A 46 8.33 8.88 -2.70
C SER A 46 7.60 10.20 -2.82
N GLY A 47 6.32 10.18 -2.51
CA GLY A 47 5.57 11.39 -2.21
C GLY A 47 5.80 11.86 -0.77
N SER A 48 4.75 11.97 0.00
CA SER A 48 4.80 12.24 1.44
C SER A 48 4.72 10.93 2.23
N GLY A 49 5.84 10.43 2.69
CA GLY A 49 5.88 9.30 3.60
C GLY A 49 6.24 7.94 2.99
N MET A 50 6.45 6.98 3.87
CA MET A 50 6.79 5.60 3.53
C MET A 50 5.65 4.90 2.80
N THR A 51 6.02 4.03 1.87
CA THR A 51 5.09 3.15 1.19
C THR A 51 5.54 1.71 1.34
N PRO A 52 4.62 0.73 1.47
CA PRO A 52 5.01 -0.67 1.60
C PRO A 52 5.74 -1.22 0.36
N GLU A 53 5.60 -0.56 -0.80
CA GLU A 53 6.28 -0.97 -2.02
C GLU A 53 7.80 -0.94 -1.88
N VAL A 54 8.35 0.06 -1.19
CA VAL A 54 9.80 0.11 -0.97
C VAL A 54 10.29 -1.03 -0.08
N MET A 55 9.49 -1.45 0.91
CA MET A 55 9.81 -2.60 1.74
C MET A 55 9.76 -3.90 0.93
N ALA A 56 8.73 -4.09 0.11
CA ALA A 56 8.60 -5.24 -0.78
C ALA A 56 9.78 -5.34 -1.75
N ILE A 57 10.12 -4.24 -2.45
CA ILE A 57 11.28 -4.20 -3.36
C ILE A 57 12.57 -4.51 -2.60
N THR A 58 12.74 -3.96 -1.40
CA THR A 58 13.92 -4.22 -0.56
C THR A 58 14.04 -5.71 -0.25
N MET A 59 12.94 -6.37 0.13
CA MET A 59 12.93 -7.81 0.41
C MET A 59 13.22 -8.64 -0.84
N LEU A 60 12.65 -8.29 -1.99
CA LEU A 60 12.97 -8.97 -3.26
C LEU A 60 14.48 -8.91 -3.59
N LEU A 61 15.12 -7.75 -3.35
CA LEU A 61 16.56 -7.58 -3.59
C LEU A 61 17.43 -8.21 -2.50
N ALA A 62 16.94 -8.34 -1.27
CA ALA A 62 17.67 -8.96 -0.17
C ALA A 62 17.62 -10.49 -0.24
N GLY A 63 16.48 -11.04 -0.59
CA GLY A 63 16.21 -12.46 -0.41
C GLY A 63 16.21 -12.88 1.07
N PRO A 64 16.19 -14.20 1.35
CA PRO A 64 16.05 -14.70 2.72
C PRO A 64 17.33 -14.58 3.57
N ASN A 65 18.48 -14.36 2.96
CA ASN A 65 19.79 -14.50 3.61
C ASN A 65 20.51 -13.17 3.85
N ASN A 66 20.00 -12.05 3.36
CA ASN A 66 20.65 -10.75 3.50
C ASN A 66 19.82 -9.82 4.38
N ASP A 67 20.50 -8.89 5.05
CA ASP A 67 19.88 -7.84 5.85
C ASP A 67 19.10 -6.87 4.94
N PRO A 68 17.77 -6.73 5.13
CA PRO A 68 16.97 -5.78 4.35
C PRO A 68 17.43 -4.32 4.50
N ILE A 69 17.90 -3.92 5.68
CA ILE A 69 18.36 -2.54 5.92
C ILE A 69 19.61 -2.24 5.10
N LYS A 70 20.59 -3.15 5.12
CA LYS A 70 21.79 -3.03 4.29
C LYS A 70 21.45 -3.04 2.81
N THR A 71 20.56 -3.94 2.39
CA THR A 71 20.10 -4.01 0.99
C THR A 71 19.42 -2.71 0.55
N PHE A 72 18.57 -2.12 1.41
CA PHE A 72 17.97 -0.83 1.11
C PHE A 72 19.03 0.24 0.88
N GLN A 73 20.02 0.35 1.77
CA GLN A 73 21.09 1.35 1.68
C GLN A 73 21.95 1.21 0.42
N GLU A 74 22.20 -0.02 0.00
CA GLU A 74 23.09 -0.31 -1.15
C GLU A 74 22.36 -0.31 -2.49
N LYS A 75 21.09 -0.72 -2.52
CA LYS A 75 20.38 -1.03 -3.77
C LYS A 75 19.14 -0.17 -4.06
N ILE A 76 18.71 0.68 -3.14
CA ILE A 76 17.55 1.56 -3.33
C ILE A 76 17.97 3.02 -3.35
N VAL A 77 17.69 3.68 -4.46
CA VAL A 77 17.77 5.15 -4.54
C VAL A 77 16.39 5.73 -4.22
N TRP A 78 16.24 6.21 -2.99
CA TRP A 78 15.00 6.77 -2.48
C TRP A 78 14.83 8.23 -2.89
N VAL A 79 13.98 8.50 -3.91
CA VAL A 79 13.76 9.84 -4.44
C VAL A 79 12.59 10.51 -3.72
N LYS A 80 12.88 11.48 -2.84
CA LYS A 80 11.88 12.15 -1.99
C LYS A 80 11.15 13.28 -2.70
N GLY A 81 9.96 13.63 -2.20
CA GLY A 81 9.25 14.87 -2.50
C GLY A 81 8.44 14.88 -3.79
N MET A 82 8.44 13.82 -4.57
CA MET A 82 7.68 13.76 -5.82
C MET A 82 6.18 13.61 -5.59
N LYS A 83 5.38 14.51 -6.17
CA LYS A 83 3.93 14.34 -6.28
C LYS A 83 3.58 13.23 -7.27
N GLY A 84 2.34 12.72 -7.22
CA GLY A 84 1.90 11.64 -8.09
C GLY A 84 2.11 11.90 -9.59
N SER A 85 1.82 13.12 -10.06
CA SER A 85 2.03 13.53 -11.45
C SER A 85 3.51 13.59 -11.85
N GLU A 86 4.37 14.13 -10.99
CA GLU A 86 5.82 14.25 -11.23
C GLU A 86 6.46 12.87 -11.30
N ARG A 87 6.10 11.97 -10.39
CA ARG A 87 6.53 10.58 -10.37
C ARG A 87 6.18 9.84 -11.68
N ARG A 88 4.94 10.00 -12.16
CA ARG A 88 4.49 9.39 -13.41
C ARG A 88 5.28 9.89 -14.61
N LEU A 89 5.45 11.20 -14.71
CA LEU A 89 6.25 11.79 -15.78
C LEU A 89 7.70 11.32 -15.75
N ALA A 90 8.32 11.26 -14.56
CA ALA A 90 9.69 10.77 -14.40
C ALA A 90 9.81 9.29 -14.82
N PHE A 91 8.84 8.44 -14.45
CA PHE A 91 8.81 7.04 -14.90
C PHE A 91 8.62 6.93 -16.42
N ILE A 92 7.69 7.69 -17.00
CA ILE A 92 7.44 7.68 -18.45
C ILE A 92 8.69 8.10 -19.24
N ARG A 93 9.43 9.10 -18.77
CA ARG A 93 10.67 9.56 -19.40
C ARG A 93 11.88 8.64 -19.16
N GLY A 94 11.80 7.73 -18.19
CA GLY A 94 12.90 6.87 -17.78
C GLY A 94 13.87 7.49 -16.77
N ASP A 95 13.51 8.63 -16.16
CA ASP A 95 14.26 9.26 -15.07
C ASP A 95 14.20 8.44 -13.78
N LEU A 96 13.14 7.62 -13.65
CA LEU A 96 12.94 6.60 -12.62
C LEU A 96 12.76 5.24 -13.28
N ASN A 97 13.35 4.22 -12.70
CA ASN A 97 13.26 2.85 -13.23
C ASN A 97 12.20 1.98 -12.54
N ALA A 98 11.55 2.48 -11.49
CA ALA A 98 10.39 1.83 -10.87
C ALA A 98 9.31 2.86 -10.47
N THR A 99 8.06 2.41 -10.40
CA THR A 99 6.92 3.23 -9.99
C THR A 99 5.85 2.37 -9.30
N ARG A 100 4.89 3.03 -8.67
CA ARG A 100 3.71 2.40 -8.07
C ARG A 100 2.46 3.16 -8.43
N GLU A 101 1.38 2.45 -8.71
CA GLU A 101 0.11 3.08 -9.03
C GLU A 101 -1.07 2.26 -8.51
N ASN A 102 -2.21 2.93 -8.27
CA ASN A 102 -3.49 2.24 -8.13
C ASN A 102 -3.98 1.76 -9.50
N PRO A 103 -4.98 0.85 -9.59
CA PRO A 103 -5.43 0.27 -10.84
C PRO A 103 -5.78 1.29 -11.93
N ALA A 104 -6.49 2.37 -11.58
CA ALA A 104 -6.89 3.39 -12.57
C ALA A 104 -5.69 4.16 -13.13
N ALA A 105 -4.78 4.57 -12.25
CA ALA A 105 -3.57 5.30 -12.67
C ALA A 105 -2.58 4.38 -13.39
N TYR A 106 -2.50 3.11 -13.01
CA TYR A 106 -1.73 2.09 -13.72
C TYR A 106 -2.19 1.96 -15.18
N LYS A 107 -3.48 1.70 -15.40
CA LYS A 107 -4.07 1.59 -16.75
C LYS A 107 -3.81 2.84 -17.60
N LYS A 108 -3.91 4.02 -17.00
CA LYS A 108 -3.77 5.29 -17.70
C LYS A 108 -2.32 5.67 -18.02
N HIS A 109 -1.35 5.34 -17.16
CA HIS A 109 -0.02 5.92 -17.22
C HIS A 109 1.12 4.90 -17.32
N VAL A 110 0.96 3.69 -16.79
CA VAL A 110 1.99 2.65 -16.81
C VAL A 110 1.77 1.69 -17.99
N LEU A 111 0.54 1.22 -18.15
CA LEU A 111 0.19 0.30 -19.24
C LEU A 111 0.63 0.79 -20.64
N PRO A 112 0.46 2.08 -21.03
CA PRO A 112 0.97 2.55 -22.32
C PRO A 112 2.50 2.49 -22.48
N VAL A 113 3.25 2.50 -21.38
CA VAL A 113 4.72 2.32 -21.43
C VAL A 113 5.07 0.84 -21.59
N ILE A 114 4.27 -0.05 -21.00
CA ILE A 114 4.38 -1.51 -21.16
C ILE A 114 4.06 -1.91 -22.61
N GLU A 115 2.98 -1.39 -23.19
CA GLU A 115 2.57 -1.64 -24.57
C GLU A 115 3.63 -1.21 -25.60
N LYS A 116 4.42 -0.18 -25.28
CA LYS A 116 5.60 0.21 -26.07
C LYS A 116 6.79 -0.72 -25.90
N GLY A 117 6.71 -1.70 -25.00
CA GLY A 117 7.80 -2.61 -24.71
C GLY A 117 8.93 -2.00 -23.86
N GLU A 118 8.72 -0.87 -23.20
CA GLU A 118 9.73 -0.16 -22.42
C GLU A 118 9.69 -0.45 -20.92
N ALA A 119 8.60 -1.05 -20.44
CA ALA A 119 8.36 -1.42 -19.04
C ALA A 119 7.63 -2.77 -18.95
N TYR A 120 7.45 -3.24 -17.73
CA TYR A 120 6.60 -4.38 -17.38
C TYR A 120 5.99 -4.17 -15.99
N THR A 121 4.93 -4.90 -15.67
CA THR A 121 4.44 -5.01 -14.29
C THR A 121 5.38 -5.93 -13.52
N TRP A 122 5.86 -5.46 -12.39
CA TRP A 122 6.77 -6.26 -11.57
C TRP A 122 6.00 -7.18 -10.64
N PHE A 123 5.09 -6.59 -9.86
CA PHE A 123 4.16 -7.31 -8.97
C PHE A 123 3.01 -6.40 -8.57
N HIS A 124 2.00 -6.98 -7.93
CA HIS A 124 0.98 -6.21 -7.24
C HIS A 124 0.82 -6.69 -5.79
N HIS A 125 0.15 -5.88 -4.94
CA HIS A 125 0.01 -6.22 -3.53
C HIS A 125 -1.18 -7.14 -3.21
N GLY A 126 -2.09 -7.34 -4.14
CA GLY A 126 -3.31 -8.11 -3.91
C GLY A 126 -4.39 -7.34 -3.16
N LEU A 127 -5.44 -8.05 -2.79
CA LEU A 127 -6.59 -7.55 -2.03
C LEU A 127 -6.52 -8.04 -0.59
N LEU A 128 -6.72 -7.12 0.36
CA LEU A 128 -6.68 -7.42 1.79
C LEU A 128 -7.99 -8.07 2.26
N ASP A 129 -7.89 -9.24 2.87
CA ASP A 129 -8.90 -9.73 3.80
C ASP A 129 -8.65 -9.14 5.18
N VAL A 130 -9.51 -8.23 5.62
CA VAL A 130 -9.33 -7.55 6.91
C VAL A 130 -9.53 -8.46 8.11
N ASN A 131 -10.22 -9.60 7.97
CA ASN A 131 -10.47 -10.51 9.07
C ASN A 131 -9.23 -11.35 9.41
N THR A 132 -8.44 -11.67 8.39
CA THR A 132 -7.23 -12.50 8.55
C THR A 132 -5.94 -11.70 8.45
N GLY A 133 -5.96 -10.50 7.85
CA GLY A 133 -4.77 -9.71 7.50
C GLY A 133 -4.01 -10.24 6.29
N GLU A 134 -4.53 -11.29 5.64
CA GLU A 134 -3.93 -11.91 4.47
C GLU A 134 -4.26 -11.13 3.20
N HIS A 135 -3.39 -11.23 2.21
CA HIS A 135 -3.62 -10.66 0.88
C HIS A 135 -3.74 -11.77 -0.15
N SER A 136 -4.83 -11.75 -0.90
CA SER A 136 -5.07 -12.64 -2.03
C SER A 136 -4.76 -11.94 -3.37
N ALA A 137 -4.54 -12.72 -4.43
CA ALA A 137 -4.38 -12.16 -5.77
C ALA A 137 -5.64 -11.36 -6.17
N ASP A 138 -5.42 -10.20 -6.81
CA ASP A 138 -6.52 -9.43 -7.40
C ASP A 138 -6.87 -10.05 -8.76
N PRO A 139 -8.11 -10.54 -8.97
CA PRO A 139 -8.49 -11.20 -10.21
C PRO A 139 -8.46 -10.29 -11.47
N ASN A 140 -8.23 -9.00 -11.29
CA ASN A 140 -8.06 -8.07 -12.41
C ASN A 140 -6.60 -7.98 -12.90
N PHE A 141 -5.65 -8.73 -12.30
CA PHE A 141 -4.24 -8.74 -12.64
C PHE A 141 -3.74 -10.18 -12.78
N GLU A 142 -3.08 -10.48 -13.89
CA GLU A 142 -2.47 -11.80 -14.15
C GLU A 142 -1.05 -11.91 -13.55
N GLU A 143 -0.45 -10.77 -13.25
CA GLU A 143 0.89 -10.70 -12.67
C GLU A 143 0.90 -11.19 -11.23
N PRO A 144 2.04 -11.66 -10.71
CA PRO A 144 2.13 -12.21 -9.36
C PRO A 144 1.91 -11.15 -8.28
N THR A 145 1.44 -11.59 -7.12
CA THR A 145 1.56 -10.80 -5.89
C THR A 145 3.03 -10.72 -5.47
N PHE A 146 3.35 -9.75 -4.59
CA PHE A 146 4.70 -9.66 -4.01
C PHE A 146 5.13 -10.99 -3.37
N GLU A 147 4.26 -11.61 -2.60
CA GLU A 147 4.53 -12.85 -1.88
C GLU A 147 4.79 -14.01 -2.86
N ALA A 148 3.96 -14.15 -3.91
CA ALA A 148 4.14 -15.18 -4.93
C ALA A 148 5.45 -14.98 -5.72
N LEU A 149 5.76 -13.72 -6.08
CA LEU A 149 7.02 -13.41 -6.76
C LEU A 149 8.25 -13.70 -5.88
N TYR A 150 8.16 -13.36 -4.59
CA TYR A 150 9.24 -13.65 -3.64
C TYR A 150 9.49 -15.15 -3.52
N GLU A 151 8.41 -15.94 -3.40
CA GLU A 151 8.50 -17.40 -3.33
C GLU A 151 9.03 -18.03 -4.62
N GLU A 152 8.62 -17.51 -5.78
CA GLU A 152 9.17 -17.94 -7.08
C GLU A 152 10.67 -17.66 -7.18
N MET A 153 11.14 -16.47 -6.75
CA MET A 153 12.54 -16.07 -6.84
C MET A 153 13.45 -16.80 -5.86
N TRP A 154 12.96 -17.07 -4.64
CA TRP A 154 13.79 -17.51 -3.52
C TRP A 154 13.46 -18.90 -3.00
N LEU A 155 12.43 -19.57 -3.54
CA LEU A 155 11.95 -20.90 -3.16
C LEU A 155 11.58 -21.00 -1.67
N THR A 156 11.20 -19.88 -1.08
CA THR A 156 10.73 -19.77 0.31
C THR A 156 9.81 -18.56 0.46
N ALA A 157 8.83 -18.64 1.34
CA ALA A 157 7.96 -17.51 1.65
C ALA A 157 8.73 -16.40 2.40
N PRO A 158 8.37 -15.12 2.21
CA PRO A 158 8.95 -14.02 2.99
C PRO A 158 8.58 -14.16 4.47
N SER A 159 9.52 -13.81 5.38
CA SER A 159 9.34 -13.95 6.82
C SER A 159 10.22 -12.99 7.62
N GLY A 160 10.03 -12.96 8.95
CA GLY A 160 10.81 -12.16 9.89
C GLY A 160 10.25 -10.76 10.12
N ASP A 161 10.86 -10.03 11.08
CA ASP A 161 10.35 -8.75 11.60
C ASP A 161 10.13 -7.69 10.51
N PHE A 162 10.96 -7.68 9.47
CA PHE A 162 10.83 -6.73 8.37
C PHE A 162 9.60 -7.05 7.48
N TYR A 163 9.30 -8.33 7.30
CA TYR A 163 8.10 -8.76 6.59
C TYR A 163 6.84 -8.49 7.42
N ASP A 164 6.89 -8.72 8.73
CA ASP A 164 5.77 -8.41 9.62
C ASP A 164 5.47 -6.91 9.65
N ALA A 165 6.51 -6.07 9.69
CA ALA A 165 6.37 -4.63 9.54
C ALA A 165 5.79 -4.23 8.16
N TYR A 166 6.20 -4.90 7.09
CA TYR A 166 5.62 -4.71 5.76
C TYR A 166 4.14 -5.09 5.73
N LYS A 167 3.76 -6.25 6.26
CA LYS A 167 2.34 -6.67 6.34
C LYS A 167 1.50 -5.65 7.10
N LEU A 168 2.01 -5.20 8.25
CA LEU A 168 1.35 -4.21 9.07
C LEU A 168 1.08 -2.92 8.28
N VAL A 169 2.10 -2.31 7.69
CA VAL A 169 1.93 -1.03 6.98
C VAL A 169 1.10 -1.16 5.71
N LYS A 170 1.20 -2.29 5.02
CA LYS A 170 0.40 -2.59 3.83
C LYS A 170 -1.07 -2.71 4.19
N SER A 171 -1.42 -3.53 5.17
CA SER A 171 -2.80 -3.77 5.59
C SER A 171 -3.49 -2.49 6.05
N TRP A 172 -2.83 -1.69 6.89
CA TRP A 172 -3.37 -0.40 7.33
C TRP A 172 -3.54 0.60 6.20
N ARG A 173 -2.63 0.62 5.23
CA ARG A 173 -2.79 1.46 4.05
C ARG A 173 -3.95 1.00 3.17
N ASP A 174 -4.01 -0.28 2.88
CA ASP A 174 -4.97 -0.83 1.90
C ASP A 174 -6.40 -0.73 2.41
N ALA A 175 -6.61 -0.87 3.72
CA ALA A 175 -7.92 -0.65 4.33
C ALA A 175 -8.32 0.83 4.46
N LEU A 176 -7.37 1.75 4.73
CA LEU A 176 -7.71 3.08 5.24
C LEU A 176 -7.33 4.24 4.31
N GLN A 177 -6.61 3.99 3.22
CA GLN A 177 -6.15 5.08 2.33
C GLN A 177 -7.28 5.71 1.51
N LYS A 178 -8.32 4.96 1.19
CA LYS A 178 -9.47 5.37 0.41
C LYS A 178 -10.75 5.17 1.24
N ALA A 179 -10.99 6.08 2.16
CA ALA A 179 -12.10 5.94 3.11
C ALA A 179 -12.80 7.28 3.38
N PHE A 180 -14.08 7.19 3.72
CA PHE A 180 -14.94 8.28 4.18
C PHE A 180 -15.29 8.05 5.65
N TRP A 181 -15.11 9.06 6.47
CA TRP A 181 -15.26 9.00 7.92
C TRP A 181 -16.12 10.13 8.43
N VAL A 182 -16.81 9.89 9.54
CA VAL A 182 -17.46 10.89 10.37
C VAL A 182 -17.00 10.75 11.81
N ASN A 183 -17.15 11.81 12.61
CA ASN A 183 -16.90 11.70 14.04
C ASN A 183 -17.89 10.71 14.67
N ALA A 184 -17.42 9.97 15.67
CA ALA A 184 -18.27 9.04 16.42
C ALA A 184 -19.52 9.74 16.96
N GLY A 185 -20.66 9.07 16.86
CA GLY A 185 -21.96 9.63 17.25
C GLY A 185 -22.52 10.65 16.27
N ASN A 186 -22.03 10.73 15.04
CA ASN A 186 -22.61 11.63 14.03
C ASN A 186 -24.05 11.21 13.69
N PRO A 187 -25.05 12.09 13.87
CA PRO A 187 -26.47 11.74 13.68
C PRO A 187 -26.85 11.37 12.24
N ASN A 188 -26.02 11.75 11.26
CA ASN A 188 -26.28 11.49 9.85
C ASN A 188 -25.53 10.25 9.33
N LYS A 189 -24.83 9.49 10.18
CA LYS A 189 -24.03 8.34 9.76
C LYS A 189 -24.83 7.33 8.94
N ASP A 190 -25.98 6.91 9.47
CA ASP A 190 -26.81 5.88 8.84
C ASP A 190 -27.34 6.32 7.48
N GLU A 191 -27.72 7.60 7.35
CA GLU A 191 -28.18 8.16 6.07
C GLU A 191 -27.03 8.22 5.05
N LEU A 192 -25.83 8.59 5.48
CA LEU A 192 -24.65 8.62 4.61
C LEU A 192 -24.23 7.22 4.17
N VAL A 193 -24.27 6.23 5.07
CA VAL A 193 -24.00 4.81 4.74
C VAL A 193 -25.08 4.29 3.76
N ALA A 194 -26.35 4.57 4.00
CA ALA A 194 -27.44 4.18 3.09
C ALA A 194 -27.29 4.82 1.70
N SER A 195 -26.89 6.08 1.64
CA SER A 195 -26.64 6.81 0.39
C SER A 195 -25.45 6.22 -0.38
N LEU A 196 -24.36 5.89 0.32
CA LEU A 196 -23.21 5.21 -0.28
C LEU A 196 -23.60 3.83 -0.81
N ASN A 197 -24.33 3.02 0.00
CA ASN A 197 -24.80 1.70 -0.42
C ASN A 197 -25.70 1.78 -1.66
N LYS A 198 -26.57 2.77 -1.74
CA LYS A 198 -27.39 2.99 -2.94
C LYS A 198 -26.49 3.27 -4.16
N MET A 199 -25.47 4.13 -4.02
CA MET A 199 -24.58 4.51 -5.10
C MET A 199 -23.71 3.33 -5.60
N ILE A 200 -23.16 2.52 -4.69
CA ILE A 200 -22.28 1.39 -5.07
C ILE A 200 -23.05 0.14 -5.54
N ASN A 201 -24.40 0.13 -5.43
CA ASN A 201 -25.28 -0.91 -5.96
C ASN A 201 -26.09 -0.43 -7.17
N ASP A 202 -26.00 0.84 -7.56
CA ASP A 202 -26.63 1.37 -8.76
C ASP A 202 -25.70 1.18 -9.97
N PRO A 203 -26.12 0.43 -11.03
CA PRO A 203 -25.25 0.11 -12.15
C PRO A 203 -24.68 1.32 -12.89
N GLU A 204 -25.44 2.41 -13.01
CA GLU A 204 -24.98 3.64 -13.68
C GLU A 204 -23.89 4.34 -12.86
N SER A 205 -24.12 4.46 -11.56
CA SER A 205 -23.16 5.01 -10.60
C SER A 205 -21.87 4.18 -10.54
N VAL A 206 -21.99 2.86 -10.50
CA VAL A 206 -20.84 1.93 -10.51
C VAL A 206 -20.01 2.13 -11.77
N ALA A 207 -20.63 2.14 -12.95
CA ALA A 207 -19.93 2.36 -14.23
C ALA A 207 -19.21 3.73 -14.27
N ALA A 208 -19.84 4.77 -13.73
CA ALA A 208 -19.24 6.10 -13.63
C ALA A 208 -18.05 6.15 -12.65
N ILE A 209 -18.14 5.47 -11.53
CA ILE A 209 -17.07 5.33 -10.53
C ILE A 209 -15.90 4.55 -11.13
N GLU A 210 -16.17 3.36 -11.69
CA GLU A 210 -15.13 2.50 -12.27
C GLU A 210 -14.35 3.20 -13.39
N LYS A 211 -15.03 3.97 -14.22
CA LYS A 211 -14.39 4.77 -15.27
C LYS A 211 -13.41 5.81 -14.73
N LYS A 212 -13.70 6.40 -13.56
CA LYS A 212 -12.89 7.48 -12.97
C LYS A 212 -11.79 6.99 -12.03
N VAL A 213 -12.10 6.04 -11.18
CA VAL A 213 -11.21 5.62 -10.08
C VAL A 213 -10.78 4.15 -10.15
N GLY A 214 -11.39 3.35 -11.02
CA GLY A 214 -11.17 1.92 -11.15
C GLY A 214 -12.18 1.10 -10.33
N LYS A 215 -12.11 -0.22 -10.46
CA LYS A 215 -12.95 -1.16 -9.73
C LYS A 215 -12.36 -1.42 -8.34
N TYR A 216 -13.18 -1.32 -7.31
CA TYR A 216 -12.80 -1.56 -5.92
C TYR A 216 -13.90 -2.35 -5.20
N GLU A 217 -13.48 -3.16 -4.25
CA GLU A 217 -14.36 -3.71 -3.22
C GLU A 217 -14.62 -2.63 -2.16
N TRP A 218 -15.86 -2.56 -1.68
CA TRP A 218 -16.27 -1.60 -0.67
C TRP A 218 -16.63 -2.31 0.63
N ARG A 219 -16.24 -1.69 1.74
CA ARG A 219 -16.72 -2.00 3.09
C ARG A 219 -17.47 -0.78 3.59
N THR A 220 -18.71 -0.94 4.05
CA THR A 220 -19.56 0.20 4.44
C THR A 220 -20.01 0.09 5.89
N GLY A 221 -20.18 1.23 6.56
CA GLY A 221 -20.71 1.29 7.92
C GLY A 221 -19.97 0.41 8.90
N VAL A 222 -20.68 -0.48 9.57
CA VAL A 222 -20.14 -1.37 10.62
C VAL A 222 -19.00 -2.24 10.11
N GLU A 223 -19.07 -2.76 8.89
CA GLU A 223 -17.99 -3.56 8.30
C GLU A 223 -16.67 -2.75 8.20
N GLY A 224 -16.77 -1.47 7.86
CA GLY A 224 -15.61 -0.57 7.86
C GLY A 224 -15.07 -0.28 9.26
N ASP A 225 -15.94 -0.12 10.25
CA ASP A 225 -15.53 0.08 11.65
C ASP A 225 -14.85 -1.18 12.21
N ASP A 226 -15.39 -2.36 11.92
CA ASP A 226 -14.83 -3.64 12.34
C ASP A 226 -13.47 -3.90 11.69
N ALA A 227 -13.29 -3.48 10.44
CA ALA A 227 -12.00 -3.57 9.77
C ALA A 227 -10.90 -2.83 10.54
N VAL A 228 -11.15 -1.62 11.05
CA VAL A 228 -10.17 -0.87 11.86
C VAL A 228 -9.83 -1.62 13.16
N ARG A 229 -10.85 -2.16 13.85
CA ARG A 229 -10.65 -2.89 15.10
C ARG A 229 -9.83 -4.17 14.88
N THR A 230 -10.14 -4.91 13.81
CA THR A 230 -9.40 -6.12 13.45
C THR A 230 -7.95 -5.80 13.08
N LEU A 231 -7.72 -4.76 12.27
CA LEU A 231 -6.36 -4.36 11.90
C LEU A 231 -5.51 -3.96 13.11
N LYS A 232 -6.11 -3.41 14.18
CA LYS A 232 -5.40 -3.11 15.42
C LYS A 232 -4.83 -4.39 16.07
N SER A 233 -5.52 -5.52 15.98
CA SER A 233 -5.06 -6.79 16.57
C SER A 233 -3.80 -7.36 15.89
N PHE A 234 -3.44 -6.90 14.70
CA PHE A 234 -2.22 -7.32 13.99
C PHE A 234 -0.97 -6.49 14.36
N ILE A 235 -1.12 -5.48 15.21
CA ILE A 235 0.01 -4.67 15.65
C ILE A 235 0.81 -5.44 16.68
N THR A 236 2.03 -5.86 16.34
CA THR A 236 2.99 -6.42 17.30
C THR A 236 4.04 -5.38 17.68
N PRO A 237 4.63 -5.46 18.89
CA PRO A 237 5.71 -4.57 19.30
C PRO A 237 6.90 -4.60 18.34
N GLU A 238 7.27 -5.78 17.85
CA GLU A 238 8.39 -6.00 16.93
C GLU A 238 8.14 -5.37 15.56
N ALA A 239 6.97 -5.62 14.97
CA ALA A 239 6.60 -5.03 13.68
C ALA A 239 6.51 -3.49 13.77
N LEU A 240 5.90 -2.96 14.83
CA LEU A 240 5.78 -1.52 15.04
C LEU A 240 7.15 -0.86 15.24
N LYS A 241 8.04 -1.49 16.03
CA LYS A 241 9.41 -1.01 16.25
C LYS A 241 10.23 -1.03 14.96
N THR A 242 10.20 -2.14 14.22
CA THR A 242 10.89 -2.27 12.93
C THR A 242 10.42 -1.22 11.93
N LEU A 243 9.11 -0.98 11.87
CA LEU A 243 8.51 0.06 11.03
C LEU A 243 8.99 1.47 11.42
N ALA A 244 8.98 1.80 12.72
CA ALA A 244 9.42 3.09 13.23
C ALA A 244 10.90 3.31 12.95
N ASP A 245 11.74 2.31 13.22
CA ASP A 245 13.19 2.34 12.99
C ASP A 245 13.52 2.49 11.51
N PHE A 246 12.91 1.71 10.63
CA PHE A 246 13.12 1.82 9.19
C PHE A 246 12.73 3.21 8.68
N LYS A 247 11.56 3.70 9.09
CA LYS A 247 11.07 4.99 8.67
C LYS A 247 11.95 6.15 9.15
N SER A 248 12.40 6.14 10.40
CA SER A 248 13.26 7.20 10.94
C SER A 248 14.69 7.11 10.43
N LYS A 249 15.32 5.94 10.56
CA LYS A 249 16.75 5.76 10.30
C LYS A 249 17.09 5.69 8.81
N GLN A 250 16.24 5.06 8.00
CA GLN A 250 16.51 4.89 6.58
C GLN A 250 15.84 5.95 5.71
N LEU A 251 14.63 6.35 6.05
CA LEU A 251 13.87 7.31 5.25
C LEU A 251 13.95 8.75 5.79
N GLY A 252 14.45 8.95 7.02
CA GLY A 252 14.63 10.25 7.64
C GLY A 252 13.33 10.98 7.99
N TYR A 253 12.27 10.23 8.34
CA TYR A 253 11.02 10.79 8.83
C TYR A 253 11.00 10.88 10.35
N ASN A 254 10.27 11.86 10.90
CA ASN A 254 9.98 11.90 12.32
C ASN A 254 9.00 10.77 12.68
N THR A 255 9.39 9.92 13.62
CA THR A 255 8.59 8.78 14.09
C THR A 255 8.47 8.77 15.59
N VAL A 256 7.38 8.18 16.07
CA VAL A 256 7.11 7.91 17.48
C VAL A 256 6.76 6.43 17.61
N TYR A 257 7.37 5.76 18.55
CA TYR A 257 6.96 4.41 18.93
C TYR A 257 5.73 4.51 19.83
N LYS A 258 4.59 3.99 19.35
CA LYS A 258 3.30 4.06 20.04
C LYS A 258 3.00 2.75 20.77
N GLU A 259 3.62 2.58 21.94
CA GLU A 259 3.46 1.38 22.77
C GLU A 259 1.97 1.08 23.09
N GLU A 260 1.15 2.12 23.21
CA GLU A 260 -0.28 1.98 23.48
C GLU A 260 -1.05 1.24 22.38
N LEU A 261 -0.52 1.15 21.17
CA LEU A 261 -1.15 0.39 20.07
C LEU A 261 -0.91 -1.12 20.19
N THR A 262 0.01 -1.55 21.04
CA THR A 262 0.35 -2.97 21.24
C THR A 262 -0.34 -3.58 22.48
N LYS A 263 -1.20 -2.81 23.15
CA LYS A 263 -1.99 -3.20 24.33
C LYS A 263 -3.49 -3.44 23.95
#